data_3c61b5ac9ef732c89f0ef0f1a0cac146
#
_entry.id   3c61b5ac9ef732c89f0ef0f1a0cac146
#
_cell.length_a   1.000
_cell.length_b   1.000
_cell.length_c   1.000
_cell.angle_alpha   90.00
_cell.angle_beta   90.00
_cell.angle_gamma   90.00
#
_symmetry.space_group_name_H-M   'P 1'
#
loop_
_entity.id
_entity.type
_entity.pdbx_description
1 polymer ?
#
loop_
_entity_poly.entity_id
_entity_poly.type
_entity_poly.pdbx_seq_one_letter_code
_entity_poly.pdbx_strand_id
1 'polypeptide(L)'
;MSKFVCTVCGYVHEGDSAPEQCPVCKVGPEKFVEQAGERVWAAEHVVGVAQGVSEDILMDLRANFEGECTEVGMYLAMARVAHREGYPEIGLYWEKAAWEEAEHAAKFAELLGEVITDSTKKNLEMRIDAENGATAGKFDLAKRAKAANLDAIHDTVHEMARDEARHGKALEGLLKRYFG
;
A
#
# COMPACT_ATOMS: atom_id res chain seq x y z
N MET A 1 19.72 -32.63 -15.73
CA MET A 1 20.44 -31.43 -15.31
C MET A 1 19.40 -30.39 -14.87
N SER A 2 19.47 -29.99 -13.64
CA SER A 2 18.63 -28.92 -13.09
C SER A 2 19.23 -27.54 -13.43
N LYS A 3 18.37 -26.50 -13.39
CA LYS A 3 18.83 -25.11 -13.49
C LYS A 3 18.76 -24.47 -12.11
N PHE A 4 19.84 -23.81 -11.72
CA PHE A 4 19.92 -23.08 -10.47
C PHE A 4 20.04 -21.58 -10.76
N VAL A 5 19.11 -20.77 -10.27
CA VAL A 5 19.07 -19.32 -10.49
C VAL A 5 19.60 -18.60 -9.26
N CYS A 6 20.61 -17.74 -9.46
CA CYS A 6 21.11 -16.87 -8.40
C CYS A 6 20.08 -15.79 -8.08
N THR A 7 19.59 -15.74 -6.84
CA THR A 7 18.59 -14.77 -6.39
C THR A 7 19.10 -13.34 -6.24
N VAL A 8 20.44 -13.14 -6.36
CA VAL A 8 21.06 -11.81 -6.25
C VAL A 8 21.28 -11.15 -7.60
N CYS A 9 21.74 -11.91 -8.63
CA CYS A 9 22.10 -11.32 -9.92
C CYS A 9 21.41 -11.97 -11.13
N GLY A 10 20.58 -13.00 -10.92
CA GLY A 10 19.87 -13.70 -12.00
C GLY A 10 20.72 -14.67 -12.82
N TYR A 11 21.99 -14.89 -12.48
CA TYR A 11 22.83 -15.86 -13.18
C TYR A 11 22.20 -17.27 -13.09
N VAL A 12 22.13 -17.96 -14.22
CA VAL A 12 21.61 -19.34 -14.31
C VAL A 12 22.78 -20.32 -14.47
N HIS A 13 22.86 -21.27 -13.54
CA HIS A 13 23.78 -22.38 -13.57
C HIS A 13 23.03 -23.65 -13.98
N GLU A 14 23.56 -24.39 -14.93
CA GLU A 14 23.05 -25.72 -15.32
C GLU A 14 23.96 -26.80 -14.75
N GLY A 15 23.39 -27.65 -13.89
CA GLY A 15 24.18 -28.71 -13.20
C GLY A 15 23.28 -29.57 -12.33
N ASP A 16 23.92 -30.48 -11.58
CA ASP A 16 23.22 -31.38 -10.65
C ASP A 16 23.12 -30.77 -9.25
N SER A 17 23.81 -29.64 -9.00
CA SER A 17 23.75 -28.87 -7.76
C SER A 17 24.07 -27.39 -8.05
N ALA A 18 23.71 -26.51 -7.10
CA ALA A 18 24.15 -25.12 -7.15
C ALA A 18 25.69 -25.02 -7.15
N PRO A 19 26.27 -24.04 -7.86
CA PRO A 19 27.72 -23.83 -7.85
C PRO A 19 28.20 -23.35 -6.47
N GLU A 20 29.42 -23.67 -6.08
CA GLU A 20 30.02 -23.23 -4.82
C GLU A 20 30.03 -21.69 -4.67
N GLN A 21 30.15 -21.00 -5.79
CA GLN A 21 30.14 -19.55 -5.83
C GLN A 21 29.57 -19.04 -7.15
N CYS A 22 28.73 -18.01 -7.10
CA CYS A 22 28.24 -17.34 -8.29
C CYS A 22 29.40 -16.69 -9.07
N PRO A 23 29.59 -16.99 -10.35
CA PRO A 23 30.68 -16.40 -11.14
C PRO A 23 30.53 -14.91 -11.37
N VAL A 24 29.27 -14.37 -11.25
CA VAL A 24 28.95 -12.97 -11.49
C VAL A 24 29.06 -12.14 -10.21
N CYS A 25 28.29 -12.47 -9.16
CA CYS A 25 28.19 -11.64 -7.95
C CYS A 25 28.92 -12.22 -6.73
N LYS A 26 29.58 -13.37 -6.87
CA LYS A 26 30.44 -14.00 -5.84
C LYS A 26 29.72 -14.48 -4.58
N VAL A 27 28.39 -14.55 -4.54
CA VAL A 27 27.63 -15.14 -3.43
C VAL A 27 27.74 -16.66 -3.42
N GLY A 28 27.51 -17.26 -2.27
CA GLY A 28 27.58 -18.71 -2.06
C GLY A 28 26.36 -19.46 -2.59
N PRO A 29 26.38 -20.82 -2.51
CA PRO A 29 25.35 -21.68 -3.05
C PRO A 29 23.97 -21.48 -2.39
N GLU A 30 23.92 -20.98 -1.17
CA GLU A 30 22.69 -20.67 -0.43
C GLU A 30 21.83 -19.57 -1.07
N LYS A 31 22.39 -18.86 -2.05
CA LYS A 31 21.69 -17.83 -2.83
C LYS A 31 21.20 -18.35 -4.18
N PHE A 32 21.22 -19.66 -4.40
CA PHE A 32 20.67 -20.29 -5.60
C PHE A 32 19.37 -21.05 -5.30
N VAL A 33 18.42 -20.92 -6.20
CA VAL A 33 17.14 -21.66 -6.17
C VAL A 33 17.08 -22.60 -7.37
N GLU A 34 16.71 -23.86 -7.13
CA GLU A 34 16.52 -24.86 -8.20
C GLU A 34 15.26 -24.54 -8.99
N GLN A 35 15.39 -24.42 -10.29
CA GLN A 35 14.27 -24.22 -11.22
C GLN A 35 13.64 -25.57 -11.60
N ALA A 36 12.70 -26.04 -10.82
CA ALA A 36 11.99 -27.31 -11.03
C ALA A 36 10.78 -27.13 -11.97
N GLY A 37 11.01 -26.89 -13.24
CA GLY A 37 9.95 -26.87 -14.28
C GLY A 37 9.13 -25.59 -14.39
N GLU A 38 8.97 -24.80 -13.34
CA GLU A 38 8.34 -23.48 -13.36
C GLU A 38 9.38 -22.37 -13.48
N ARG A 39 8.94 -21.19 -13.99
CA ARG A 39 9.82 -20.02 -14.09
C ARG A 39 10.09 -19.49 -12.67
N VAL A 40 11.37 -19.49 -12.26
CA VAL A 40 11.83 -18.87 -11.01
C VAL A 40 12.33 -17.46 -11.32
N TRP A 41 11.86 -16.49 -10.57
CA TRP A 41 12.31 -15.10 -10.65
C TRP A 41 13.54 -14.90 -9.74
N ALA A 42 14.60 -14.25 -10.27
CA ALA A 42 15.84 -13.99 -9.52
C ALA A 42 15.62 -13.03 -8.34
N ALA A 43 14.63 -12.16 -8.46
CA ALA A 43 14.16 -11.28 -7.40
C ALA A 43 12.63 -11.27 -7.40
N GLU A 44 12.04 -11.45 -6.25
CA GLU A 44 10.60 -11.36 -6.04
C GLU A 44 10.28 -10.12 -5.21
N HIS A 45 9.14 -9.51 -5.53
CA HIS A 45 8.57 -8.45 -4.72
C HIS A 45 7.76 -9.11 -3.59
N VAL A 46 8.16 -8.88 -2.34
CA VAL A 46 7.56 -9.54 -1.17
C VAL A 46 6.96 -8.50 -0.25
N VAL A 47 5.67 -8.65 0.06
CA VAL A 47 5.00 -7.85 1.08
C VAL A 47 5.43 -8.34 2.47
N GLY A 48 5.76 -7.42 3.37
CA GLY A 48 6.14 -7.74 4.74
C GLY A 48 7.61 -8.08 4.94
N VAL A 49 8.50 -7.57 4.08
CA VAL A 49 9.95 -7.75 4.18
C VAL A 49 10.50 -7.31 5.54
N ALA A 50 9.88 -6.32 6.19
CA ALA A 50 10.27 -5.82 7.50
C ALA A 50 9.78 -6.70 8.67
N GLN A 51 9.00 -7.76 8.42
CA GLN A 51 8.57 -8.65 9.49
C GLN A 51 9.77 -9.38 10.09
N GLY A 52 9.92 -9.26 11.43
CA GLY A 52 11.02 -9.89 12.16
C GLY A 52 12.29 -9.04 12.32
N VAL A 53 12.31 -7.80 11.83
CA VAL A 53 13.37 -6.84 12.18
C VAL A 53 13.16 -6.31 13.61
N SER A 54 14.15 -5.57 14.14
CA SER A 54 14.06 -4.99 15.49
C SER A 54 12.89 -4.01 15.65
N GLU A 55 12.32 -3.93 16.85
CA GLU A 55 11.14 -3.11 17.11
C GLU A 55 11.38 -1.61 16.90
N ASP A 56 12.60 -1.11 17.13
CA ASP A 56 12.96 0.28 16.86
C ASP A 56 12.83 0.61 15.36
N ILE A 57 13.29 -0.27 14.47
CA ILE A 57 13.11 -0.11 13.01
C ILE A 57 11.62 -0.18 12.63
N LEU A 58 10.86 -1.12 13.20
CA LEU A 58 9.42 -1.21 12.94
C LEU A 58 8.67 0.05 13.37
N MET A 59 9.02 0.60 14.54
CA MET A 59 8.43 1.86 15.01
C MET A 59 8.70 3.01 14.06
N ASP A 60 9.94 3.14 13.56
CA ASP A 60 10.29 4.19 12.60
C ASP A 60 9.58 4.00 11.25
N LEU A 61 9.46 2.77 10.75
CA LEU A 61 8.72 2.48 9.52
C LEU A 61 7.23 2.81 9.66
N ARG A 62 6.60 2.47 10.79
CA ARG A 62 5.19 2.83 11.06
C ARG A 62 5.00 4.34 11.16
N ALA A 63 5.91 5.04 11.86
CA ALA A 63 5.85 6.50 11.98
C ALA A 63 6.00 7.19 10.63
N ASN A 64 6.90 6.72 9.76
CA ASN A 64 7.02 7.22 8.40
C ASN A 64 5.76 6.93 7.59
N PHE A 65 5.22 5.72 7.63
CA PHE A 65 3.96 5.39 6.94
C PHE A 65 2.81 6.33 7.33
N GLU A 66 2.62 6.59 8.63
CA GLU A 66 1.60 7.51 9.12
C GLU A 66 1.88 8.97 8.70
N GLY A 67 3.15 9.38 8.71
CA GLY A 67 3.59 10.69 8.23
C GLY A 67 3.22 10.91 6.77
N GLU A 68 3.64 10.00 5.89
CA GLU A 68 3.35 10.07 4.45
C GLU A 68 1.84 10.09 4.15
N CYS A 69 1.06 9.21 4.81
CA CYS A 69 -0.40 9.23 4.69
C CYS A 69 -1.02 10.57 5.10
N THR A 70 -0.48 11.21 6.13
CA THR A 70 -0.92 12.51 6.61
C THR A 70 -0.58 13.61 5.61
N GLU A 71 0.63 13.58 5.03
CA GLU A 71 1.10 14.57 4.07
C GLU A 71 0.31 14.55 2.78
N VAL A 72 -0.16 13.39 2.30
CA VAL A 72 -1.10 13.31 1.17
C VAL A 72 -2.33 14.22 1.40
N GLY A 73 -2.98 14.07 2.55
CA GLY A 73 -4.16 14.88 2.89
C GLY A 73 -3.84 16.36 3.05
N MET A 74 -2.73 16.68 3.73
CA MET A 74 -2.28 18.05 3.93
C MET A 74 -1.98 18.76 2.60
N TYR A 75 -1.21 18.14 1.71
CA TYR A 75 -0.80 18.76 0.45
C TYR A 75 -1.98 18.97 -0.48
N LEU A 76 -2.92 18.02 -0.56
CA LEU A 76 -4.17 18.22 -1.30
C LEU A 76 -5.01 19.37 -0.72
N ALA A 77 -5.05 19.54 0.60
CA ALA A 77 -5.74 20.68 1.23
C ALA A 77 -5.02 22.00 0.96
N MET A 78 -3.69 22.04 1.02
CA MET A 78 -2.86 23.20 0.66
C MET A 78 -3.03 23.60 -0.80
N ALA A 79 -3.12 22.61 -1.72
CA ALA A 79 -3.42 22.85 -3.12
C ALA A 79 -4.75 23.59 -3.32
N ARG A 80 -5.81 23.14 -2.61
CA ARG A 80 -7.12 23.81 -2.64
C ARG A 80 -7.06 25.24 -2.13
N VAL A 81 -6.26 25.52 -1.12
CA VAL A 81 -6.03 26.89 -0.62
C VAL A 81 -5.35 27.73 -1.69
N ALA A 82 -4.25 27.25 -2.28
CA ALA A 82 -3.50 27.96 -3.32
C ALA A 82 -4.37 28.28 -4.52
N HIS A 83 -5.20 27.33 -4.97
CA HIS A 83 -6.13 27.58 -6.08
C HIS A 83 -7.17 28.64 -5.76
N ARG A 84 -7.73 28.65 -4.54
CA ARG A 84 -8.69 29.69 -4.11
C ARG A 84 -8.05 31.08 -4.02
N GLU A 85 -6.77 31.15 -3.66
CA GLU A 85 -6.01 32.40 -3.56
C GLU A 85 -5.49 32.87 -4.91
N GLY A 86 -5.64 32.10 -6.00
CA GLY A 86 -5.21 32.46 -7.34
C GLY A 86 -3.74 32.12 -7.64
N TYR A 87 -3.16 31.14 -6.94
CA TYR A 87 -1.82 30.62 -7.17
C TYR A 87 -1.84 29.21 -7.77
N PRO A 88 -2.31 29.05 -9.02
CA PRO A 88 -2.51 27.71 -9.60
C PRO A 88 -1.20 26.92 -9.75
N GLU A 89 -0.07 27.55 -10.00
CA GLU A 89 1.22 26.88 -10.11
C GLU A 89 1.66 26.24 -8.78
N ILE A 90 1.41 26.93 -7.67
CA ILE A 90 1.66 26.40 -6.33
C ILE A 90 0.69 25.24 -6.02
N GLY A 91 -0.58 25.40 -6.39
CA GLY A 91 -1.60 24.34 -6.25
C GLY A 91 -1.21 23.07 -6.99
N LEU A 92 -0.83 23.18 -8.25
CA LEU A 92 -0.38 22.05 -9.06
C LEU A 92 0.89 21.36 -8.50
N TYR A 93 1.81 22.13 -7.93
CA TYR A 93 2.98 21.56 -7.26
C TYR A 93 2.58 20.72 -6.03
N TRP A 94 1.67 21.24 -5.18
CA TRP A 94 1.17 20.51 -4.03
C TRP A 94 0.42 19.21 -4.42
N GLU A 95 -0.40 19.26 -5.47
CA GLU A 95 -1.08 18.08 -5.99
C GLU A 95 -0.08 17.02 -6.46
N LYS A 96 0.98 17.44 -7.16
CA LYS A 96 2.05 16.53 -7.58
C LYS A 96 2.79 15.92 -6.38
N ALA A 97 3.18 16.74 -5.40
CA ALA A 97 3.85 16.27 -4.20
C ALA A 97 2.98 15.26 -3.42
N ALA A 98 1.67 15.51 -3.29
CA ALA A 98 0.75 14.58 -2.64
C ALA A 98 0.76 13.18 -3.28
N TRP A 99 0.94 13.07 -4.60
CA TRP A 99 1.09 11.78 -5.27
C TRP A 99 2.44 11.12 -5.00
N GLU A 100 3.51 11.91 -4.88
CA GLU A 100 4.83 11.40 -4.48
C GLU A 100 4.80 10.82 -3.07
N GLU A 101 4.13 11.51 -2.11
CA GLU A 101 3.94 10.99 -0.74
C GLU A 101 3.03 9.76 -0.70
N ALA A 102 2.02 9.67 -1.57
CA ALA A 102 1.20 8.46 -1.68
C ALA A 102 2.02 7.24 -2.14
N GLU A 103 2.99 7.42 -3.04
CA GLU A 103 3.93 6.38 -3.46
C GLU A 103 4.89 5.98 -2.33
N HIS A 104 5.35 6.94 -1.52
CA HIS A 104 6.16 6.64 -0.33
C HIS A 104 5.36 5.84 0.69
N ALA A 105 4.13 6.26 1.01
CA ALA A 105 3.23 5.54 1.90
C ALA A 105 2.99 4.10 1.42
N ALA A 106 2.76 3.90 0.11
CA ALA A 106 2.57 2.58 -0.46
C ALA A 106 3.81 1.67 -0.25
N LYS A 107 5.02 2.21 -0.44
CA LYS A 107 6.27 1.47 -0.20
C LYS A 107 6.44 1.07 1.27
N PHE A 108 6.15 1.97 2.21
CA PHE A 108 6.18 1.65 3.64
C PHE A 108 5.12 0.60 4.01
N ALA A 109 3.91 0.69 3.44
CA ALA A 109 2.86 -0.31 3.63
C ALA A 109 3.31 -1.71 3.15
N GLU A 110 3.97 -1.80 1.99
CA GLU A 110 4.52 -3.04 1.45
C GLU A 110 5.65 -3.60 2.31
N LEU A 111 6.58 -2.76 2.78
CA LEU A 111 7.64 -3.18 3.69
C LEU A 111 7.09 -3.78 4.98
N LEU A 112 6.11 -3.12 5.59
CA LEU A 112 5.49 -3.53 6.84
C LEU A 112 4.60 -4.77 6.69
N GLY A 113 3.79 -4.85 5.62
CA GLY A 113 2.81 -5.94 5.44
C GLY A 113 1.76 -6.00 6.56
N GLU A 114 1.45 -4.87 7.21
CA GLU A 114 0.52 -4.79 8.34
C GLU A 114 -0.89 -4.36 7.88
N VAL A 115 -0.97 -3.44 6.91
CA VAL A 115 -2.24 -2.90 6.40
C VAL A 115 -2.65 -3.49 5.07
N ILE A 116 -1.76 -4.24 4.43
CA ILE A 116 -1.98 -4.97 3.18
C ILE A 116 -1.45 -6.39 3.30
N THR A 117 -1.90 -7.27 2.40
CA THR A 117 -1.36 -8.62 2.22
C THR A 117 -0.94 -8.84 0.78
N ASP A 118 -0.24 -9.93 0.50
CA ASP A 118 0.11 -10.41 -0.84
C ASP A 118 -1.09 -11.03 -1.60
N SER A 119 -2.28 -11.03 -1.01
CA SER A 119 -3.50 -11.60 -1.58
C SER A 119 -4.53 -10.52 -1.92
N THR A 120 -4.76 -10.28 -3.22
CA THR A 120 -5.82 -9.38 -3.69
C THR A 120 -7.18 -9.73 -3.10
N LYS A 121 -7.53 -11.02 -2.99
CA LYS A 121 -8.78 -11.46 -2.37
C LYS A 121 -8.89 -10.99 -0.92
N LYS A 122 -7.86 -11.26 -0.11
CA LYS A 122 -7.84 -10.84 1.30
C LYS A 122 -7.88 -9.32 1.46
N ASN A 123 -7.15 -8.60 0.61
CA ASN A 123 -7.16 -7.13 0.64
C ASN A 123 -8.56 -6.57 0.34
N LEU A 124 -9.30 -7.17 -0.61
CA LEU A 124 -10.70 -6.81 -0.87
C LEU A 124 -11.59 -7.08 0.35
N GLU A 125 -11.50 -8.28 0.95
CA GLU A 125 -12.28 -8.67 2.13
C GLU A 125 -12.04 -7.69 3.30
N MET A 126 -10.78 -7.42 3.63
CA MET A 126 -10.40 -6.48 4.69
C MET A 126 -10.92 -5.06 4.44
N ARG A 127 -10.86 -4.60 3.20
CA ARG A 127 -11.31 -3.25 2.85
C ARG A 127 -12.83 -3.12 2.88
N ILE A 128 -13.59 -4.13 2.44
CA ILE A 128 -15.05 -4.14 2.54
C ILE A 128 -15.49 -3.91 3.98
N ASP A 129 -14.92 -4.64 4.93
CA ASP A 129 -15.24 -4.51 6.36
C ASP A 129 -14.86 -3.11 6.88
N ALA A 130 -13.70 -2.60 6.50
CA ALA A 130 -13.24 -1.27 6.90
C ALA A 130 -14.12 -0.14 6.32
N GLU A 131 -14.54 -0.22 5.05
CA GLU A 131 -15.45 0.75 4.43
C GLU A 131 -16.83 0.74 5.10
N ASN A 132 -17.31 -0.45 5.50
CA ASN A 132 -18.56 -0.56 6.25
C ASN A 132 -18.46 0.14 7.61
N GLY A 133 -17.39 -0.09 8.37
CA GLY A 133 -17.12 0.58 9.63
C GLY A 133 -16.95 2.10 9.48
N ALA A 134 -16.20 2.54 8.45
CA ALA A 134 -16.00 3.94 8.13
C ALA A 134 -17.29 4.66 7.78
N THR A 135 -18.18 4.00 7.02
CA THR A 135 -19.54 4.50 6.71
C THR A 135 -20.31 4.76 7.99
N ALA A 136 -20.38 3.77 8.90
CA ALA A 136 -21.12 3.89 10.14
C ALA A 136 -20.57 5.00 11.05
N GLY A 137 -19.24 5.06 11.21
CA GLY A 137 -18.58 6.05 12.04
C GLY A 137 -18.76 7.48 11.53
N LYS A 138 -18.59 7.72 10.23
CA LYS A 138 -18.82 9.03 9.60
C LYS A 138 -20.28 9.44 9.69
N PHE A 139 -21.20 8.50 9.50
CA PHE A 139 -22.64 8.79 9.61
C PHE A 139 -23.03 9.17 11.05
N ASP A 140 -22.48 8.52 12.07
CA ASP A 140 -22.68 8.91 13.46
C ASP A 140 -22.13 10.30 13.75
N LEU A 141 -20.91 10.61 13.29
CA LEU A 141 -20.32 11.94 13.43
C LEU A 141 -21.20 13.01 12.75
N ALA A 142 -21.71 12.75 11.57
CA ALA A 142 -22.62 13.66 10.86
C ALA A 142 -23.89 13.94 11.66
N LYS A 143 -24.49 12.92 12.27
CA LYS A 143 -25.68 13.09 13.15
C LYS A 143 -25.36 14.00 14.35
N ARG A 144 -24.23 13.77 15.01
CA ARG A 144 -23.81 14.61 16.16
C ARG A 144 -23.52 16.04 15.75
N ALA A 145 -22.89 16.24 14.59
CA ALA A 145 -22.65 17.57 14.04
C ALA A 145 -23.99 18.29 13.74
N LYS A 146 -24.98 17.61 13.17
CA LYS A 146 -26.31 18.17 12.93
C LYS A 146 -27.01 18.58 14.22
N ALA A 147 -26.98 17.72 15.24
CA ALA A 147 -27.55 18.01 16.55
C ALA A 147 -26.88 19.22 17.23
N ALA A 148 -25.62 19.50 16.92
CA ALA A 148 -24.87 20.66 17.39
C ALA A 148 -25.02 21.90 16.50
N ASN A 149 -25.88 21.90 15.48
CA ASN A 149 -26.04 22.97 14.48
C ASN A 149 -24.76 23.31 13.69
N LEU A 150 -23.90 22.31 13.44
CA LEU A 150 -22.65 22.43 12.68
C LEU A 150 -22.88 21.93 11.24
N ASP A 151 -23.71 22.66 10.47
CA ASP A 151 -24.19 22.20 9.15
C ASP A 151 -23.04 21.93 8.16
N ALA A 152 -22.01 22.79 8.10
CA ALA A 152 -20.87 22.59 7.20
C ALA A 152 -20.09 21.28 7.50
N ILE A 153 -19.97 20.93 8.79
CA ILE A 153 -19.34 19.66 9.20
C ILE A 153 -20.26 18.50 8.86
N HIS A 154 -21.56 18.62 9.19
CA HIS A 154 -22.56 17.60 8.85
C HIS A 154 -22.54 17.28 7.36
N ASP A 155 -22.67 18.26 6.50
CA ASP A 155 -22.79 18.08 5.06
C ASP A 155 -21.53 17.41 4.47
N THR A 156 -20.36 17.89 4.88
CA THR A 156 -19.07 17.33 4.44
C THR A 156 -18.91 15.86 4.87
N VAL A 157 -19.15 15.57 6.15
CA VAL A 157 -18.92 14.21 6.68
C VAL A 157 -20.01 13.24 6.23
N HIS A 158 -21.25 13.71 6.05
CA HIS A 158 -22.34 12.90 5.53
C HIS A 158 -22.08 12.48 4.08
N GLU A 159 -21.56 13.37 3.25
CA GLU A 159 -21.17 13.04 1.87
C GLU A 159 -20.02 12.00 1.86
N MET A 160 -19.01 12.18 2.70
CA MET A 160 -17.93 11.16 2.86
C MET A 160 -18.50 9.80 3.29
N ALA A 161 -19.48 9.74 4.21
CA ALA A 161 -20.10 8.48 4.59
C ALA A 161 -20.77 7.77 3.40
N ARG A 162 -21.35 8.52 2.47
CA ARG A 162 -21.93 7.97 1.23
C ARG A 162 -20.84 7.47 0.27
N ASP A 163 -19.71 8.15 0.21
CA ASP A 163 -18.57 7.70 -0.59
C ASP A 163 -18.03 6.36 -0.05
N GLU A 164 -17.83 6.21 1.28
CA GLU A 164 -17.38 4.96 1.87
C GLU A 164 -18.35 3.79 1.55
N ALA A 165 -19.67 4.05 1.63
CA ALA A 165 -20.67 3.06 1.25
C ALA A 165 -20.57 2.66 -0.24
N ARG A 166 -20.28 3.61 -1.11
CA ARG A 166 -20.06 3.37 -2.55
C ARG A 166 -18.76 2.57 -2.78
N HIS A 167 -17.69 2.90 -2.08
CA HIS A 167 -16.44 2.14 -2.12
C HIS A 167 -16.66 0.69 -1.68
N GLY A 168 -17.26 0.48 -0.52
CA GLY A 168 -17.56 -0.86 0.00
C GLY A 168 -18.37 -1.71 -0.99
N LYS A 169 -19.43 -1.16 -1.57
CA LYS A 169 -20.23 -1.86 -2.59
C LYS A 169 -19.48 -2.17 -3.86
N ALA A 170 -18.59 -1.28 -4.30
CA ALA A 170 -17.76 -1.52 -5.47
C ALA A 170 -16.77 -2.68 -5.20
N LEU A 171 -16.14 -2.70 -4.02
CA LEU A 171 -15.24 -3.77 -3.60
C LEU A 171 -15.96 -5.12 -3.46
N GLU A 172 -17.19 -5.16 -2.90
CA GLU A 172 -18.04 -6.36 -2.87
C GLU A 172 -18.32 -6.89 -4.28
N GLY A 173 -18.65 -5.99 -5.20
CA GLY A 173 -18.86 -6.34 -6.61
C GLY A 173 -17.62 -6.95 -7.27
N LEU A 174 -16.44 -6.41 -7.00
CA LEU A 174 -15.17 -6.93 -7.49
C LEU A 174 -14.84 -8.29 -6.86
N LEU A 175 -15.01 -8.43 -5.55
CA LEU A 175 -14.80 -9.68 -4.84
C LEU A 175 -15.67 -10.80 -5.43
N LYS A 176 -16.96 -10.53 -5.60
CA LYS A 176 -17.90 -11.47 -6.21
C LYS A 176 -17.55 -11.84 -7.64
N ARG A 177 -17.12 -10.86 -8.43
CA ARG A 177 -16.79 -11.07 -9.85
C ARG A 177 -15.58 -11.95 -10.07
N TYR A 178 -14.54 -11.80 -9.26
CA TYR A 178 -13.25 -12.45 -9.50
C TYR A 178 -12.96 -13.64 -8.58
N PHE A 179 -13.64 -13.74 -7.43
CA PHE A 179 -13.35 -14.72 -6.39
C PHE A 179 -14.59 -15.41 -5.82
N GLY A 180 -15.80 -15.11 -6.37
CA GLY A 180 -17.07 -15.72 -6.00
C GLY A 180 -17.44 -16.94 -6.85
#